data_a8612dcb4f8b85684998e86bf05563a2
#
_entry.id   a8612dcb4f8b85684998e86bf05563a2
#
_cell.length_a   1.000
_cell.length_b   1.000
_cell.length_c   1.000
_cell.angle_alpha   90.00
_cell.angle_beta   90.00
_cell.angle_gamma   90.00
#
_symmetry.space_group_name_H-M   'P 1'
#
loop_
_entity.id
_entity.type
_entity.pdbx_description
1 polymer ?
#
loop_
_entity_poly.entity_id
_entity_poly.type
_entity_poly.pdbx_seq_one_letter_code
_entity_poly.pdbx_strand_id
1 'polypeptide(L)'
;MGTVAVTLNVMPDSPEADLEKIKSEISSLIKDAEIKGIEEKPVAFGLKRLEVLLMMPDSKGTSDIEEAISKIEGVASVEAGDITLL
;
A
#
# COMPACT_ATOMS: atom_id res chain seq x y z
N MET A 1 -11.48 18.37 -10.77
CA MET A 1 -11.69 16.95 -10.49
C MET A 1 -10.73 16.12 -11.31
N GLY A 2 -9.85 15.45 -10.66
CA GLY A 2 -8.90 14.60 -11.33
C GLY A 2 -8.74 13.29 -10.57
N THR A 3 -8.03 12.38 -11.19
CA THR A 3 -7.70 11.12 -10.58
C THR A 3 -6.18 11.06 -10.47
N VAL A 4 -5.69 10.52 -9.36
CA VAL A 4 -4.26 10.31 -9.18
C VAL A 4 -3.98 8.82 -9.07
N ALA A 5 -2.84 8.43 -9.65
CA ALA A 5 -2.30 7.09 -9.47
C ALA A 5 -1.23 7.18 -8.40
N VAL A 6 -1.37 6.38 -7.36
CA VAL A 6 -0.47 6.41 -6.20
C VAL A 6 0.11 5.02 -6.01
N THR A 7 1.42 4.96 -5.82
CA THR A 7 2.10 3.72 -5.44
C THR A 7 2.47 3.83 -3.97
N LEU A 8 1.93 2.91 -3.17
CA LEU A 8 2.28 2.84 -1.75
C LEU A 8 3.25 1.69 -1.54
N ASN A 9 4.32 1.96 -0.82
CA ASN A 9 5.32 0.95 -0.48
C ASN A 9 5.06 0.49 0.94
N VAL A 10 4.68 -0.77 1.09
CA VAL A 10 4.37 -1.36 2.39
C VAL A 10 5.48 -2.34 2.75
N MET A 11 6.14 -2.09 3.87
CA MET A 11 7.22 -2.97 4.34
C MET A 11 6.70 -3.86 5.46
N PRO A 12 6.90 -5.17 5.35
CA PRO A 12 6.57 -6.07 6.46
C PRO A 12 7.59 -5.92 7.59
N ASP A 13 7.21 -6.36 8.79
CA ASP A 13 8.09 -6.27 9.95
C ASP A 13 9.07 -7.45 10.04
N SER A 14 8.88 -8.48 9.26
CA SER A 14 9.80 -9.62 9.24
C SER A 14 9.72 -10.36 7.91
N PRO A 15 10.75 -11.16 7.56
CA PRO A 15 10.70 -11.99 6.35
C PRO A 15 9.62 -13.06 6.43
N GLU A 16 9.14 -13.38 7.62
CA GLU A 16 8.14 -14.42 7.84
C GLU A 16 6.71 -13.88 7.89
N ALA A 17 6.53 -12.57 7.70
CA ALA A 17 5.20 -11.97 7.70
C ALA A 17 4.33 -12.60 6.61
N ASP A 18 3.05 -12.80 6.94
CA ASP A 18 2.10 -13.36 5.99
C ASP A 18 1.64 -12.27 5.02
N LEU A 19 2.29 -12.21 3.87
CA LEU A 19 2.02 -11.19 2.87
C LEU A 19 0.63 -11.33 2.27
N GLU A 20 0.13 -12.55 2.14
CA GLU A 20 -1.22 -12.79 1.61
C GLU A 20 -2.27 -12.19 2.54
N LYS A 21 -2.06 -12.33 3.84
CA LYS A 21 -2.96 -11.75 4.82
C LYS A 21 -2.90 -10.23 4.77
N ILE A 22 -1.70 -9.68 4.65
CA ILE A 22 -1.52 -8.23 4.56
C ILE A 22 -2.22 -7.70 3.31
N LYS A 23 -2.06 -8.35 2.17
CA LYS A 23 -2.72 -7.97 0.94
C LYS A 23 -4.24 -7.97 1.09
N SER A 24 -4.77 -9.02 1.71
CA SER A 24 -6.20 -9.17 1.92
C SER A 24 -6.74 -8.04 2.81
N GLU A 25 -6.01 -7.70 3.86
CA GLU A 25 -6.42 -6.63 4.75
C GLU A 25 -6.34 -5.26 4.09
N ILE A 26 -5.32 -5.03 3.27
CA ILE A 26 -5.21 -3.79 2.50
C ILE A 26 -6.43 -3.63 1.60
N SER A 27 -6.81 -4.69 0.89
CA SER A 27 -7.98 -4.67 0.01
C SER A 27 -9.25 -4.37 0.78
N SER A 28 -9.36 -4.87 2.01
CA SER A 28 -10.54 -4.63 2.84
C SER A 28 -10.60 -3.21 3.39
N LEU A 29 -9.45 -2.62 3.67
CA LEU A 29 -9.37 -1.27 4.25
C LEU A 29 -9.62 -0.17 3.22
N ILE A 30 -9.19 -0.39 2.00
CA ILE A 30 -9.29 0.64 0.97
C ILE A 30 -10.63 0.53 0.28
N LYS A 31 -11.52 1.48 0.59
CA LYS A 31 -12.87 1.51 0.03
C LYS A 31 -13.12 2.73 -0.86
N ASP A 32 -12.37 3.79 -0.63
CA ASP A 32 -12.54 5.05 -1.36
C ASP A 32 -11.58 5.19 -2.54
N ALA A 33 -10.82 4.15 -2.80
CA ALA A 33 -9.85 4.13 -3.89
C ALA A 33 -9.94 2.77 -4.59
N GLU A 34 -9.45 2.72 -5.82
CA GLU A 34 -9.42 1.48 -6.56
C GLU A 34 -8.00 0.92 -6.56
N ILE A 35 -7.87 -0.32 -6.13
CA ILE A 35 -6.59 -1.01 -6.16
C ILE A 35 -6.39 -1.61 -7.54
N LYS A 36 -5.38 -1.15 -8.25
CA LYS A 36 -5.07 -1.67 -9.59
C LYS A 36 -4.16 -2.88 -9.55
N GLY A 37 -3.39 -3.02 -8.49
CA GLY A 37 -2.54 -4.18 -8.32
C GLY A 37 -1.72 -4.07 -7.07
N ILE A 38 -1.24 -5.21 -6.62
CA ILE A 38 -0.30 -5.30 -5.50
C ILE A 38 0.82 -6.21 -5.96
N GLU A 39 2.04 -5.70 -5.96
CA GLU A 39 3.21 -6.47 -6.37
C GLU A 39 4.15 -6.69 -5.19
N GLU A 40 4.82 -7.85 -5.19
CA GLU A 40 5.84 -8.15 -4.20
C GLU A 40 7.20 -7.91 -4.84
N LYS A 41 8.01 -7.06 -4.20
CA LYS A 41 9.34 -6.76 -4.67
C LYS A 41 10.37 -7.17 -3.61
N PRO A 42 11.35 -8.00 -3.94
CA PRO A 42 12.37 -8.38 -2.96
C PRO A 42 13.23 -7.19 -2.58
N VAL A 43 13.56 -7.10 -1.31
CA VAL A 43 14.46 -6.09 -0.78
C VAL A 43 15.51 -6.80 0.09
N ALA A 44 16.38 -6.05 0.75
CA ALA A 44 17.47 -6.62 1.54
C ALA A 44 16.95 -7.51 2.67
N PHE A 45 17.79 -8.43 3.13
CA PHE A 45 17.56 -9.29 4.30
C PHE A 45 16.37 -10.25 4.16
N GLY A 46 16.04 -10.64 2.94
CA GLY A 46 14.96 -11.59 2.69
C GLY A 46 13.55 -11.00 2.84
N LEU A 47 13.44 -9.72 3.06
CA LEU A 47 12.16 -9.03 3.12
C LEU A 47 11.60 -8.81 1.72
N LYS A 48 10.29 -8.74 1.63
CA LYS A 48 9.61 -8.41 0.38
C LYS A 48 8.71 -7.20 0.64
N ARG A 49 8.93 -6.17 -0.17
CA ARG A 49 8.10 -4.97 -0.11
C ARG A 49 6.85 -5.19 -0.96
N LEU A 50 5.72 -4.72 -0.48
CA LEU A 50 4.50 -4.73 -1.27
C LEU A 50 4.34 -3.35 -1.90
N GLU A 51 4.19 -3.33 -3.21
CA GLU A 51 3.88 -2.08 -3.93
C GLU A 51 2.41 -2.12 -4.30
N VAL A 52 1.65 -1.25 -3.69
CA VAL A 52 0.20 -1.17 -3.90
C VAL A 52 -0.09 -0.03 -4.86
N LEU A 53 -0.63 -0.35 -6.01
CA LEU A 53 -0.98 0.66 -7.01
C LEU A 53 -2.46 1.01 -6.86
N LEU A 54 -2.72 2.28 -6.56
CA LEU A 54 -4.06 2.78 -6.30
C LEU A 54 -4.45 3.86 -7.30
N MET A 55 -5.74 3.92 -7.60
CA MET A 55 -6.33 5.04 -8.32
C MET A 55 -7.34 5.69 -7.39
N MET A 56 -7.22 6.98 -7.17
CA MET A 56 -8.09 7.69 -6.22
C MET A 56 -8.34 9.11 -6.68
N PRO A 57 -9.45 9.73 -6.21
CA PRO A 57 -9.71 11.15 -6.54
C PRO A 57 -8.61 12.04 -5.97
N ASP A 58 -8.27 13.10 -6.69
CA ASP A 58 -7.23 14.02 -6.25
C ASP A 58 -7.63 14.85 -5.02
N SER A 59 -8.93 14.87 -4.71
CA SER A 59 -9.42 15.55 -3.52
C SER A 59 -9.14 14.76 -2.23
N LYS A 60 -8.72 13.51 -2.36
CA LYS A 60 -8.39 12.67 -1.21
C LYS A 60 -6.89 12.59 -1.02
N GLY A 61 -6.44 12.63 0.23
CA GLY A 61 -5.03 12.45 0.52
C GLY A 61 -4.71 10.98 0.76
N THR A 62 -3.43 10.63 0.73
CA THR A 62 -2.97 9.29 1.00
C THR A 62 -2.78 9.02 2.48
N SER A 63 -2.75 10.07 3.30
CA SER A 63 -2.43 9.95 4.74
C SER A 63 -3.34 8.99 5.49
N ASP A 64 -4.65 9.05 5.24
CA ASP A 64 -5.60 8.17 5.91
C ASP A 64 -5.37 6.72 5.54
N ILE A 65 -5.08 6.48 4.27
CA ILE A 65 -4.81 5.14 3.76
C ILE A 65 -3.50 4.60 4.36
N GLU A 66 -2.46 5.43 4.37
CA GLU A 66 -1.18 5.06 4.94
C GLU A 66 -1.31 4.72 6.41
N GLU A 67 -2.05 5.53 7.14
CA GLU A 67 -2.27 5.30 8.56
C GLU A 67 -3.03 4.00 8.80
N ALA A 68 -4.08 3.75 8.04
CA ALA A 68 -4.86 2.53 8.16
C ALA A 68 -4.01 1.29 7.88
N ILE A 69 -3.20 1.32 6.83
CA ILE A 69 -2.34 0.19 6.48
C ILE A 69 -1.27 -0.02 7.53
N SER A 70 -0.73 1.05 8.10
CA SER A 70 0.32 0.95 9.12
C SER A 70 -0.16 0.26 10.40
N LYS A 71 -1.46 0.18 10.61
CA LYS A 71 -2.03 -0.48 11.78
C LYS A 71 -2.25 -1.98 11.56
N ILE A 72 -2.03 -2.48 10.35
CA ILE A 72 -2.17 -3.90 10.07
C ILE A 72 -1.03 -4.66 10.76
N GLU A 73 -1.37 -5.76 11.42
CA GLU A 73 -0.38 -6.61 12.06
C GLU A 73 0.57 -7.16 11.00
N GLY A 74 1.85 -7.04 11.25
CA GLY A 74 2.90 -7.50 10.35
C GLY A 74 3.46 -6.40 9.45
N VAL A 75 2.90 -5.19 9.51
CA VAL A 75 3.39 -4.05 8.72
C VAL A 75 4.30 -3.19 9.59
N ALA A 76 5.54 -3.00 9.14
CA ALA A 76 6.51 -2.14 9.82
C ALA A 76 6.37 -0.68 9.42
N SER A 77 6.18 -0.42 8.13
CA SER A 77 6.07 0.96 7.64
C SER A 77 5.32 1.01 6.32
N VAL A 78 4.78 2.19 6.04
CA VAL A 78 4.09 2.48 4.78
C VAL A 78 4.59 3.83 4.30
N GLU A 79 4.96 3.90 3.03
CA GLU A 79 5.41 5.14 2.40
C GLU A 79 4.70 5.36 1.08
N ALA A 80 4.32 6.60 0.81
CA ALA A 80 3.84 6.95 -0.51
C ALA A 80 5.06 7.07 -1.44
N GLY A 81 5.02 6.33 -2.53
CA GLY A 81 6.04 6.43 -3.57
C GLY A 81 5.64 7.45 -4.62
N ASP A 82 5.49 6.98 -5.86
CA ASP A 82 5.12 7.87 -6.95
C ASP A 82 3.65 8.25 -6.88
N ILE A 83 3.37 9.53 -7.11
CA ILE A 83 2.01 10.05 -7.22
C ILE A 83 1.93 10.75 -8.57
N THR A 84 1.05 10.27 -9.44
CA THR A 84 0.90 10.82 -10.78
C THR A 84 -0.52 11.29 -10.99
N LEU A 85 -0.66 12.54 -11.39
CA LEU A 85 -1.96 13.10 -11.74
C LEU A 85 -2.34 12.64 -13.15
N LEU A 86 -3.50 12.05 -13.26
CA LEU A 86 -3.99 11.54 -14.54
C LEU A 86 -4.92 12.51 -15.23
#